data_8822ce1566b25ff6cc4b2ad04e965459
#
_entry.id   8822ce1566b25ff6cc4b2ad04e965459
#
_cell.length_a   1.000
_cell.length_b   1.000
_cell.length_c   1.000
_cell.angle_alpha   90.00
_cell.angle_beta   90.00
_cell.angle_gamma   90.00
#
_symmetry.space_group_name_H-M   'P 1'
#
loop_
_entity.id
_entity.type
_entity.pdbx_description
1 polymer ?
#
loop_
_entity_poly.entity_id
_entity_poly.type
_entity_poly.pdbx_seq_one_letter_code
_entity_poly.pdbx_strand_id
1 'polypeptide(L)'
;MFSKTKKIAGVALAAAMVVTAFAGCGGGSDNSSSGSGSSSGSGSSASSKQEVKAITVDEMLKDADLALGDEGKNEQVSLKVWAPSDALETFQEQCKAFTDNFSDRKIKIEVVAQGESDAAANVMNDPSAAADVFGYVSDQASKLYPGGYVSPVRAQYAAAIKETNLQGAIDVATHDNNLVAFPETGDNGYFVYYNKSLVTDEQIKSMEGIMEACDKQDMNFIMYMGDGYYGCVIPLTAGGTYELNDKGNQVLNYDKDKVVKTAKAFADLLANNPHFVDDDINKVLASQLRVQKSTGKPKALGGVCGTWKLKSVQKALGDNFACAKLPTIKIDGKDTDMISMFGYKLIGVNSNTKYPYTAQALAYYLSGEKCQQERMDKLGWGPSITKMVESDAVKNDPCLKAVYEQQAHSIPQIGLAGSFWDPTAAFGSYCVEKKNDLSEKGIGKAYDDMVKSITAV
;
A
#
# COMPACT_ATOMS: atom_id res chain seq x y z
N MET A 1 2.71 -39.32 -23.69
CA MET A 1 1.57 -39.22 -22.77
C MET A 1 1.37 -37.73 -22.51
N PHE A 2 0.24 -37.20 -22.91
CA PHE A 2 -0.01 -35.75 -23.05
C PHE A 2 -0.33 -35.11 -21.70
N SER A 3 0.44 -34.10 -21.31
CA SER A 3 0.11 -33.19 -20.20
C SER A 3 -0.57 -31.95 -20.77
N LYS A 4 -1.78 -31.68 -20.28
CA LYS A 4 -2.60 -30.52 -20.69
C LYS A 4 -2.12 -29.27 -20.00
N THR A 5 -1.52 -28.34 -20.74
CA THR A 5 -1.24 -27.00 -20.34
C THR A 5 -2.54 -26.18 -20.24
N LYS A 6 -2.94 -25.77 -19.07
CA LYS A 6 -3.99 -24.77 -18.87
C LYS A 6 -3.38 -23.37 -19.05
N LYS A 7 -3.80 -22.70 -20.11
CA LYS A 7 -3.52 -21.27 -20.33
C LYS A 7 -4.37 -20.47 -19.32
N ILE A 8 -3.71 -19.75 -18.43
CA ILE A 8 -4.37 -18.71 -17.62
C ILE A 8 -4.33 -17.45 -18.46
N ALA A 9 -5.51 -16.98 -18.85
CA ALA A 9 -5.68 -15.74 -19.58
C ALA A 9 -5.54 -14.56 -18.59
N GLY A 10 -4.64 -13.63 -18.90
CA GLY A 10 -4.54 -12.38 -18.18
C GLY A 10 -5.81 -11.55 -18.36
N VAL A 11 -6.40 -11.15 -17.26
CA VAL A 11 -7.58 -10.26 -17.23
C VAL A 11 -7.07 -8.83 -17.22
N ALA A 12 -7.20 -8.17 -18.36
CA ALA A 12 -7.12 -6.71 -18.42
C ALA A 12 -8.42 -6.15 -17.84
N LEU A 13 -8.36 -5.44 -16.72
CA LEU A 13 -9.50 -4.75 -16.13
C LEU A 13 -9.74 -3.45 -16.87
N ALA A 14 -10.66 -3.47 -17.85
CA ALA A 14 -11.28 -2.27 -18.39
C ALA A 14 -12.51 -1.95 -17.52
N ALA A 15 -12.52 -0.80 -16.86
CA ALA A 15 -13.67 -0.30 -16.15
C ALA A 15 -14.76 0.10 -17.14
N ALA A 16 -15.81 -0.71 -17.24
CA ALA A 16 -17.04 -0.36 -17.95
C ALA A 16 -18.17 -0.19 -16.92
N MET A 17 -18.64 1.06 -16.77
CA MET A 17 -19.88 1.36 -16.05
C MET A 17 -21.06 0.72 -16.77
N VAL A 18 -21.80 -0.15 -16.10
CA VAL A 18 -23.13 -0.58 -16.55
C VAL A 18 -24.15 -0.10 -15.52
N VAL A 19 -24.93 0.89 -15.95
CA VAL A 19 -26.18 1.30 -15.30
C VAL A 19 -27.26 0.33 -15.74
N THR A 20 -27.82 -0.46 -14.83
CA THR A 20 -29.06 -1.21 -15.09
C THR A 20 -30.17 -0.70 -14.20
N ALA A 21 -31.15 -0.09 -14.85
CA ALA A 21 -32.44 0.29 -14.29
C ALA A 21 -33.29 -0.95 -14.01
N PHE A 22 -33.84 -1.03 -12.80
CA PHE A 22 -34.90 -1.98 -12.47
C PHE A 22 -36.26 -1.46 -12.96
N ALA A 23 -36.95 -2.28 -13.74
CA ALA A 23 -38.39 -2.16 -13.94
C ALA A 23 -39.03 -3.52 -13.59
N GLY A 24 -39.93 -3.49 -12.62
CA GLY A 24 -40.64 -4.66 -12.14
C GLY A 24 -41.97 -4.86 -12.90
N CYS A 25 -42.60 -6.00 -12.66
CA CYS A 25 -44.00 -6.45 -12.71
C CYS A 25 -44.01 -7.89 -13.24
N GLY A 26 -44.60 -8.90 -12.64
CA GLY A 26 -45.82 -9.03 -11.93
C GLY A 26 -46.60 -10.16 -12.54
N GLY A 27 -47.03 -11.18 -11.75
CA GLY A 27 -48.30 -11.89 -12.02
C GLY A 27 -48.25 -13.32 -12.54
N GLY A 28 -48.59 -14.30 -11.69
CA GLY A 28 -49.82 -15.12 -11.90
C GLY A 28 -49.63 -16.58 -12.27
N SER A 29 -49.88 -17.45 -11.31
CA SER A 29 -50.87 -18.57 -11.25
C SER A 29 -50.72 -19.86 -12.11
N ASP A 30 -50.67 -20.95 -11.33
CA ASP A 30 -51.47 -22.15 -11.40
C ASP A 30 -51.09 -23.39 -12.30
N ASN A 31 -50.87 -24.44 -11.64
CA ASN A 31 -51.65 -25.70 -11.50
C ASN A 31 -50.98 -27.03 -11.91
N SER A 32 -50.85 -27.85 -10.92
CA SER A 32 -51.08 -29.33 -10.80
C SER A 32 -50.55 -30.29 -11.88
N SER A 33 -49.81 -31.30 -11.48
CA SER A 33 -50.33 -32.63 -11.09
C SER A 33 -49.21 -33.70 -11.00
N SER A 34 -49.27 -34.42 -9.91
CA SER A 34 -49.04 -35.85 -9.61
C SER A 34 -48.09 -36.70 -10.45
N GLY A 35 -47.16 -37.38 -9.71
CA GLY A 35 -46.46 -38.57 -10.18
C GLY A 35 -45.52 -39.11 -9.10
N SER A 36 -45.95 -40.16 -8.41
CA SER A 36 -45.24 -40.96 -7.40
C SER A 36 -44.03 -41.70 -7.96
N GLY A 37 -42.95 -41.79 -7.17
CA GLY A 37 -41.83 -42.70 -7.42
C GLY A 37 -40.82 -42.64 -6.28
N SER A 38 -40.87 -43.66 -5.42
CA SER A 38 -39.90 -43.92 -4.33
C SER A 38 -38.51 -44.24 -4.85
N SER A 39 -37.46 -43.69 -4.18
CA SER A 39 -36.39 -44.53 -3.64
C SER A 39 -35.25 -43.70 -2.99
N SER A 40 -34.93 -44.18 -1.80
CA SER A 40 -33.64 -44.19 -1.09
C SER A 40 -32.81 -42.92 -0.98
N GLY A 41 -32.74 -42.47 0.28
CA GLY A 41 -31.91 -41.40 0.79
C GLY A 41 -30.40 -41.59 0.60
N SER A 42 -29.78 -40.51 0.31
CA SER A 42 -28.44 -40.17 0.73
C SER A 42 -28.51 -38.75 1.31
N GLY A 43 -28.46 -38.69 2.61
CA GLY A 43 -28.44 -37.43 3.34
C GLY A 43 -27.09 -36.72 3.04
N SER A 44 -27.07 -35.83 2.06
CA SER A 44 -26.12 -34.75 2.02
C SER A 44 -26.63 -33.69 2.96
N SER A 45 -26.07 -33.63 4.17
CA SER A 45 -26.19 -32.50 5.06
C SER A 45 -25.57 -31.29 4.36
N ALA A 46 -26.40 -30.56 3.61
CA ALA A 46 -26.09 -29.19 3.24
C ALA A 46 -25.99 -28.39 4.56
N SER A 47 -24.76 -28.23 5.04
CA SER A 47 -24.45 -27.24 6.06
C SER A 47 -24.89 -25.90 5.48
N SER A 48 -26.05 -25.40 5.91
CA SER A 48 -26.45 -24.02 5.69
C SER A 48 -25.36 -23.17 6.33
N LYS A 49 -24.47 -22.57 5.53
CA LYS A 49 -23.59 -21.50 5.99
C LYS A 49 -24.53 -20.41 6.50
N GLN A 50 -24.66 -20.30 7.82
CA GLN A 50 -25.41 -19.24 8.44
C GLN A 50 -24.73 -17.95 8.01
N GLU A 51 -25.42 -17.08 7.28
CA GLU A 51 -24.92 -15.82 6.81
C GLU A 51 -24.57 -14.97 8.04
N VAL A 52 -23.29 -14.64 8.19
CA VAL A 52 -22.81 -13.86 9.33
C VAL A 52 -23.22 -12.42 9.09
N LYS A 53 -24.10 -11.89 9.93
CA LYS A 53 -24.52 -10.48 9.85
C LYS A 53 -23.32 -9.58 10.12
N ALA A 54 -23.03 -8.68 9.17
CA ALA A 54 -22.07 -7.59 9.33
C ALA A 54 -22.55 -6.65 10.45
N ILE A 55 -21.61 -6.11 11.22
CA ILE A 55 -21.88 -5.04 12.20
C ILE A 55 -20.98 -3.85 11.89
N THR A 56 -21.55 -2.65 11.96
CA THR A 56 -20.81 -1.41 11.79
C THR A 56 -19.97 -1.09 13.03
N VAL A 57 -18.98 -0.18 12.88
CA VAL A 57 -18.21 0.34 14.01
C VAL A 57 -19.14 0.98 15.05
N ASP A 58 -20.15 1.74 14.63
CA ASP A 58 -21.12 2.39 15.53
C ASP A 58 -21.98 1.39 16.30
N GLU A 59 -22.37 0.27 15.69
CA GLU A 59 -23.07 -0.81 16.38
C GLU A 59 -22.15 -1.50 17.39
N MET A 60 -20.91 -1.77 17.02
CA MET A 60 -19.90 -2.35 17.90
C MET A 60 -19.63 -1.48 19.14
N LEU A 61 -19.53 -0.15 18.95
CA LEU A 61 -19.28 0.79 20.07
C LEU A 61 -20.46 0.90 21.07
N LYS A 62 -21.69 0.51 20.69
CA LYS A 62 -22.88 0.56 21.56
C LYS A 62 -23.04 -0.66 22.44
N ASP A 63 -22.31 -1.74 22.19
CA ASP A 63 -22.45 -3.00 22.92
C ASP A 63 -21.06 -3.51 23.36
N ALA A 64 -20.66 -3.14 24.57
CA ALA A 64 -19.38 -3.51 25.13
C ALA A 64 -19.23 -5.03 25.30
N ASP A 65 -20.30 -5.77 25.57
CA ASP A 65 -20.25 -7.23 25.71
C ASP A 65 -20.03 -7.90 24.33
N LEU A 66 -20.68 -7.38 23.29
CA LEU A 66 -20.46 -7.82 21.92
C LEU A 66 -19.03 -7.51 21.46
N ALA A 67 -18.53 -6.31 21.73
CA ALA A 67 -17.21 -5.84 21.31
C ALA A 67 -16.08 -6.55 22.06
N LEU A 68 -16.13 -6.54 23.38
CA LEU A 68 -15.02 -6.84 24.29
C LEU A 68 -15.21 -8.16 25.07
N GLY A 69 -16.41 -8.78 25.00
CA GLY A 69 -16.74 -9.92 25.87
C GLY A 69 -16.63 -9.54 27.36
N ASP A 70 -15.92 -10.36 28.12
CA ASP A 70 -15.65 -10.11 29.54
C ASP A 70 -14.39 -9.32 29.83
N GLU A 71 -13.59 -9.01 28.79
CA GLU A 71 -12.35 -8.25 28.93
C GLU A 71 -12.61 -6.84 29.49
N GLY A 72 -11.80 -6.43 30.46
CA GLY A 72 -11.93 -5.15 31.14
C GLY A 72 -13.04 -5.04 32.19
N LYS A 73 -13.89 -6.05 32.41
CA LYS A 73 -14.91 -6.05 33.48
C LYS A 73 -14.28 -6.10 34.86
N ASN A 74 -13.47 -7.08 35.12
CA ASN A 74 -12.88 -7.35 36.42
C ASN A 74 -11.41 -6.96 36.49
N GLU A 75 -10.63 -7.33 35.48
CA GLU A 75 -9.19 -7.08 35.36
C GLU A 75 -8.89 -5.98 34.36
N GLN A 76 -7.77 -5.31 34.52
CA GLN A 76 -7.34 -4.29 33.60
C GLN A 76 -6.82 -4.93 32.32
N VAL A 77 -7.38 -4.56 31.18
CA VAL A 77 -6.83 -4.77 29.85
C VAL A 77 -5.70 -3.75 29.64
N SER A 78 -4.55 -4.21 29.21
CA SER A 78 -3.42 -3.35 28.83
C SER A 78 -2.95 -3.73 27.44
N LEU A 79 -3.21 -2.87 26.46
CA LEU A 79 -2.82 -3.06 25.07
C LEU A 79 -1.67 -2.13 24.71
N LYS A 80 -0.77 -2.62 23.84
CA LYS A 80 0.23 -1.85 23.14
C LYS A 80 -0.15 -1.71 21.66
N VAL A 81 -0.07 -0.50 21.14
CA VAL A 81 -0.31 -0.18 19.73
C VAL A 81 0.97 0.38 19.11
N TRP A 82 1.37 -0.11 17.95
CA TRP A 82 2.42 0.51 17.16
C TRP A 82 1.83 1.40 16.07
N ALA A 83 2.35 2.62 16.00
CA ALA A 83 2.00 3.60 14.98
C ALA A 83 3.26 4.33 14.48
N PRO A 84 3.31 4.81 13.22
CA PRO A 84 4.45 5.57 12.74
C PRO A 84 4.58 6.91 13.48
N SER A 85 5.84 7.38 13.64
CA SER A 85 6.16 8.57 14.42
C SER A 85 5.36 9.81 13.98
N ASP A 86 5.15 9.97 12.67
CA ASP A 86 4.44 11.11 12.08
C ASP A 86 2.92 11.07 12.35
N ALA A 87 2.37 9.92 12.75
CA ALA A 87 0.96 9.70 13.07
C ALA A 87 0.69 9.44 14.55
N LEU A 88 1.73 9.43 15.38
CA LEU A 88 1.64 8.98 16.79
C LEU A 88 0.56 9.72 17.59
N GLU A 89 0.50 11.05 17.49
CA GLU A 89 -0.50 11.88 18.17
C GLU A 89 -1.92 11.52 17.74
N THR A 90 -2.14 11.35 16.42
CA THR A 90 -3.46 10.99 15.89
C THR A 90 -3.92 9.63 16.40
N PHE A 91 -3.02 8.63 16.42
CA PHE A 91 -3.35 7.31 16.97
C PHE A 91 -3.60 7.34 18.49
N GLN A 92 -2.87 8.17 19.25
CA GLN A 92 -3.12 8.37 20.67
C GLN A 92 -4.52 8.95 20.94
N GLU A 93 -4.94 9.95 20.14
CA GLU A 93 -6.29 10.53 20.23
C GLU A 93 -7.36 9.51 19.85
N GLN A 94 -7.15 8.71 18.79
CA GLN A 94 -8.08 7.67 18.35
C GLN A 94 -8.20 6.55 19.39
N CYS A 95 -7.09 6.08 19.96
CA CYS A 95 -7.08 5.10 21.03
C CYS A 95 -7.78 5.63 22.29
N LYS A 96 -7.57 6.90 22.62
CA LYS A 96 -8.30 7.55 23.73
C LYS A 96 -9.80 7.59 23.45
N ALA A 97 -10.23 8.01 22.27
CA ALA A 97 -11.63 8.04 21.89
C ALA A 97 -12.27 6.64 21.95
N PHE A 98 -11.54 5.59 21.56
CA PHE A 98 -11.99 4.21 21.75
C PHE A 98 -12.23 3.88 23.23
N THR A 99 -11.28 4.17 24.12
CA THR A 99 -11.43 3.89 25.56
C THR A 99 -12.55 4.71 26.18
N ASP A 100 -12.76 5.95 25.74
CA ASP A 100 -13.85 6.81 26.24
C ASP A 100 -15.24 6.24 25.91
N ASN A 101 -15.41 5.50 24.77
CA ASN A 101 -16.66 4.81 24.44
C ASN A 101 -16.94 3.61 25.36
N PHE A 102 -15.91 3.03 25.96
CA PHE A 102 -16.02 1.87 26.87
C PHE A 102 -15.61 2.24 28.30
N SER A 103 -16.11 3.38 28.81
CA SER A 103 -15.74 3.93 30.11
C SER A 103 -16.14 3.04 31.31
N ASP A 104 -17.03 2.07 31.10
CA ASP A 104 -17.41 1.02 32.07
C ASP A 104 -16.41 -0.14 32.13
N ARG A 105 -15.40 -0.14 31.22
CA ARG A 105 -14.36 -1.15 31.12
C ARG A 105 -13.00 -0.60 31.56
N LYS A 106 -12.20 -1.45 32.20
CA LYS A 106 -10.83 -1.09 32.63
C LYS A 106 -9.87 -1.32 31.47
N ILE A 107 -9.73 -0.35 30.56
CA ILE A 107 -8.85 -0.45 29.39
C ILE A 107 -7.76 0.62 29.47
N LYS A 108 -6.51 0.20 29.26
CA LYS A 108 -5.34 1.08 29.08
C LYS A 108 -4.69 0.75 27.75
N ILE A 109 -4.43 1.75 26.93
CA ILE A 109 -3.75 1.61 25.67
C ILE A 109 -2.48 2.47 25.67
N GLU A 110 -1.36 1.87 25.35
CA GLU A 110 -0.08 2.54 25.13
C GLU A 110 0.21 2.57 23.63
N VAL A 111 0.40 3.76 23.06
CA VAL A 111 0.77 3.92 21.66
C VAL A 111 2.25 4.23 21.56
N VAL A 112 3.00 3.39 20.87
CA VAL A 112 4.47 3.45 20.74
C VAL A 112 4.85 3.68 19.28
N ALA A 113 5.85 4.55 19.07
CA ALA A 113 6.35 4.84 17.73
C ALA A 113 7.08 3.62 17.15
N GLN A 114 6.60 3.12 16.01
CA GLN A 114 7.20 2.03 15.24
C GLN A 114 6.85 2.23 13.76
N GLY A 115 7.87 2.15 12.90
CA GLY A 115 7.68 2.21 11.45
C GLY A 115 6.94 0.97 10.92
N GLU A 116 6.03 1.18 10.00
CA GLU A 116 5.20 0.13 9.39
C GLU A 116 6.04 -0.83 8.52
N SER A 117 7.14 -0.36 7.93
CA SER A 117 8.05 -1.18 7.11
C SER A 117 8.82 -2.24 7.92
N ASP A 118 9.01 -2.00 9.23
CA ASP A 118 9.77 -2.88 10.11
C ASP A 118 8.88 -3.74 11.02
N ALA A 119 7.57 -3.51 10.99
CA ALA A 119 6.62 -4.11 11.93
C ALA A 119 6.66 -5.65 11.89
N ALA A 120 6.64 -6.24 10.69
CA ALA A 120 6.69 -7.71 10.56
C ALA A 120 7.96 -8.30 11.14
N ALA A 121 9.12 -7.71 10.86
CA ALA A 121 10.39 -8.19 11.41
C ALA A 121 10.39 -8.15 12.94
N ASN A 122 9.89 -7.07 13.52
CA ASN A 122 9.83 -6.89 14.96
C ASN A 122 8.84 -7.86 15.63
N VAL A 123 7.67 -8.10 15.00
CA VAL A 123 6.70 -9.11 15.48
C VAL A 123 7.29 -10.51 15.42
N MET A 124 7.98 -10.87 14.34
CA MET A 124 8.56 -12.21 14.19
C MET A 124 9.74 -12.44 15.13
N ASN A 125 10.53 -11.40 15.46
CA ASN A 125 11.65 -11.51 16.37
C ASN A 125 11.22 -11.82 17.80
N ASP A 126 10.18 -11.18 18.30
CA ASP A 126 9.60 -11.44 19.63
C ASP A 126 8.09 -11.15 19.63
N PRO A 127 7.27 -12.14 19.22
CA PRO A 127 5.82 -11.96 19.18
C PRO A 127 5.20 -11.63 20.54
N SER A 128 5.83 -12.04 21.65
CA SER A 128 5.31 -11.81 23.00
C SER A 128 5.59 -10.40 23.53
N ALA A 129 6.67 -9.76 23.08
CA ALA A 129 7.02 -8.38 23.40
C ALA A 129 6.50 -7.35 22.39
N ALA A 130 6.07 -7.80 21.22
CA ALA A 130 5.50 -6.97 20.17
C ALA A 130 4.19 -6.28 20.61
N ALA A 131 3.70 -5.34 19.79
CA ALA A 131 2.41 -4.71 20.04
C ALA A 131 1.25 -5.70 19.82
N ASP A 132 0.15 -5.47 20.54
CA ASP A 132 -1.10 -6.21 20.38
C ASP A 132 -1.81 -5.85 19.07
N VAL A 133 -1.70 -4.56 18.68
CA VAL A 133 -2.24 -4.00 17.44
C VAL A 133 -1.14 -3.20 16.74
N PHE A 134 -0.92 -3.44 15.45
CA PHE A 134 0.18 -2.80 14.73
C PHE A 134 -0.13 -2.55 13.25
N GLY A 135 0.31 -1.39 12.75
CA GLY A 135 0.29 -1.06 11.33
C GLY A 135 1.45 -1.73 10.57
N TYR A 136 1.21 -2.17 9.32
CA TYR A 136 2.24 -2.71 8.44
C TYR A 136 1.87 -2.54 6.95
N VAL A 137 2.87 -2.63 6.07
CA VAL A 137 2.70 -2.52 4.62
C VAL A 137 2.39 -3.89 4.00
N SER A 138 1.55 -3.93 2.96
CA SER A 138 1.00 -5.15 2.36
C SER A 138 2.03 -6.18 1.88
N ASP A 139 3.25 -5.78 1.48
CA ASP A 139 4.33 -6.72 1.11
C ASP A 139 4.76 -7.64 2.28
N GLN A 140 4.55 -7.20 3.52
CA GLN A 140 4.90 -7.98 4.71
C GLN A 140 3.91 -9.12 4.99
N ALA A 141 2.76 -9.13 4.32
CA ALA A 141 1.76 -10.19 4.41
C ALA A 141 2.35 -11.58 4.14
N SER A 142 3.25 -11.68 3.14
CA SER A 142 3.95 -12.92 2.78
C SER A 142 4.77 -13.54 3.91
N LYS A 143 5.14 -12.76 4.91
CA LYS A 143 5.90 -13.18 6.10
C LYS A 143 4.99 -13.43 7.30
N LEU A 144 4.03 -12.52 7.53
CA LEU A 144 3.16 -12.54 8.72
C LEU A 144 2.12 -13.67 8.66
N TYR A 145 1.52 -13.90 7.48
CA TYR A 145 0.37 -14.79 7.36
C TYR A 145 0.75 -16.28 7.46
N PRO A 146 1.72 -16.80 6.69
CA PRO A 146 2.11 -18.20 6.82
C PRO A 146 2.67 -18.57 8.19
N GLY A 147 3.26 -17.60 8.88
CA GLY A 147 3.79 -17.78 10.24
C GLY A 147 2.73 -17.70 11.35
N GLY A 148 1.47 -17.36 11.01
CA GLY A 148 0.39 -17.24 11.98
C GLY A 148 0.60 -16.12 13.01
N TYR A 149 1.31 -15.04 12.63
CA TYR A 149 1.63 -13.93 13.53
C TYR A 149 0.47 -12.95 13.72
N VAL A 150 -0.55 -13.01 12.88
CA VAL A 150 -1.75 -12.19 12.97
C VAL A 150 -2.99 -13.07 13.14
N SER A 151 -3.93 -12.61 13.97
CA SER A 151 -5.18 -13.30 14.24
C SER A 151 -6.18 -13.11 13.11
N PRO A 152 -6.98 -14.14 12.75
CA PRO A 152 -8.13 -13.96 11.86
C PRO A 152 -9.09 -12.91 12.40
N VAL A 153 -9.63 -12.08 11.51
CA VAL A 153 -10.61 -11.05 11.85
C VAL A 153 -11.95 -11.71 12.24
N ARG A 154 -12.58 -11.24 13.31
CA ARG A 154 -13.89 -11.73 13.75
C ARG A 154 -14.92 -11.64 12.62
N ALA A 155 -15.72 -12.67 12.46
CA ALA A 155 -16.58 -12.87 11.30
C ALA A 155 -17.51 -11.67 10.98
N GLN A 156 -18.09 -11.03 12.03
CA GLN A 156 -18.98 -9.88 11.86
C GLN A 156 -18.21 -8.64 11.32
N TYR A 157 -16.97 -8.44 11.78
CA TYR A 157 -16.11 -7.36 11.30
C TYR A 157 -15.61 -7.64 9.87
N ALA A 158 -15.23 -8.89 9.61
CA ALA A 158 -14.81 -9.32 8.27
C ALA A 158 -15.92 -9.12 7.21
N ALA A 159 -17.19 -9.41 7.56
CA ALA A 159 -18.32 -9.17 6.69
C ALA A 159 -18.44 -7.67 6.34
N ALA A 160 -18.43 -6.79 7.37
CA ALA A 160 -18.52 -5.34 7.16
C ALA A 160 -17.33 -4.76 6.37
N ILE A 161 -16.13 -5.22 6.64
CA ILE A 161 -14.92 -4.78 5.91
C ILE A 161 -15.01 -5.15 4.42
N LYS A 162 -15.45 -6.38 4.10
CA LYS A 162 -15.61 -6.85 2.72
C LYS A 162 -16.65 -6.06 1.94
N GLU A 163 -17.66 -5.52 2.61
CA GLU A 163 -18.71 -4.70 1.98
C GLU A 163 -18.25 -3.25 1.72
N THR A 164 -17.29 -2.74 2.50
CA THR A 164 -17.02 -1.30 2.55
C THR A 164 -15.67 -0.88 1.97
N ASN A 165 -14.71 -1.79 1.86
CA ASN A 165 -13.35 -1.44 1.46
C ASN A 165 -13.06 -1.76 -0.01
N LEU A 166 -12.00 -1.14 -0.54
CA LEU A 166 -11.45 -1.42 -1.87
C LEU A 166 -11.09 -2.92 -1.99
N GLN A 167 -11.46 -3.53 -3.12
CA GLN A 167 -11.19 -4.96 -3.35
C GLN A 167 -9.71 -5.30 -3.21
N GLY A 168 -8.82 -4.47 -3.73
CA GLY A 168 -7.37 -4.70 -3.59
C GLY A 168 -6.90 -4.69 -2.12
N ALA A 169 -7.49 -3.86 -1.26
CA ALA A 169 -7.19 -3.86 0.17
C ALA A 169 -7.71 -5.14 0.87
N ILE A 170 -8.86 -5.65 0.44
CA ILE A 170 -9.43 -6.92 0.90
C ILE A 170 -8.54 -8.09 0.47
N ASP A 171 -8.10 -8.09 -0.79
CA ASP A 171 -7.28 -9.16 -1.35
C ASP A 171 -5.95 -9.31 -0.58
N VAL A 172 -5.26 -8.20 -0.30
CA VAL A 172 -3.99 -8.23 0.45
C VAL A 172 -4.19 -8.50 1.95
N ALA A 173 -5.38 -8.27 2.50
CA ALA A 173 -5.73 -8.57 3.88
C ALA A 173 -6.24 -10.02 4.07
N THR A 174 -6.32 -10.82 3.00
CA THR A 174 -6.89 -12.17 3.01
C THR A 174 -5.80 -13.24 2.87
N HIS A 175 -5.86 -14.26 3.73
CA HIS A 175 -5.03 -15.45 3.68
C HIS A 175 -5.90 -16.70 3.84
N ASP A 176 -5.73 -17.70 2.98
CA ASP A 176 -6.51 -18.95 2.98
C ASP A 176 -8.03 -18.69 3.12
N ASN A 177 -8.55 -17.74 2.33
CA ASN A 177 -9.96 -17.30 2.32
C ASN A 177 -10.46 -16.60 3.62
N ASN A 178 -9.60 -16.39 4.60
CA ASN A 178 -9.92 -15.67 5.82
C ASN A 178 -9.34 -14.26 5.78
N LEU A 179 -10.13 -13.26 6.17
CA LEU A 179 -9.59 -11.93 6.43
C LEU A 179 -8.75 -12.01 7.71
N VAL A 180 -7.49 -11.59 7.65
CA VAL A 180 -6.51 -11.67 8.74
C VAL A 180 -5.93 -10.30 9.11
N ALA A 181 -6.42 -9.25 8.47
CA ALA A 181 -6.03 -7.87 8.76
C ALA A 181 -7.17 -6.91 8.47
N PHE A 182 -7.03 -5.69 8.98
CA PHE A 182 -7.97 -4.58 8.82
C PHE A 182 -7.35 -3.56 7.87
N PRO A 183 -7.98 -3.24 6.72
CA PRO A 183 -7.48 -2.20 5.82
C PRO A 183 -7.39 -0.83 6.50
N GLU A 184 -6.24 -0.17 6.38
CA GLU A 184 -5.97 1.10 7.03
C GLU A 184 -5.94 2.26 6.05
N THR A 185 -5.17 2.11 4.96
CA THR A 185 -5.08 3.09 3.87
C THR A 185 -5.10 2.41 2.51
N GLY A 186 -5.48 3.18 1.48
CA GLY A 186 -5.48 2.76 0.08
C GLY A 186 -4.50 3.54 -0.78
N ASP A 187 -3.44 4.12 -0.21
CA ASP A 187 -2.56 5.09 -0.86
C ASP A 187 -1.06 4.79 -0.76
N ASN A 188 -0.70 3.55 -0.45
CA ASN A 188 0.71 3.18 -0.33
C ASN A 188 1.38 3.07 -1.72
N GLY A 189 1.60 4.23 -2.33
CA GLY A 189 2.29 4.45 -3.58
C GLY A 189 3.12 5.73 -3.49
N TYR A 190 3.90 6.02 -4.53
CA TYR A 190 4.70 7.24 -4.60
C TYR A 190 4.46 8.00 -5.89
N PHE A 191 4.66 9.30 -5.80
CA PHE A 191 4.40 10.28 -6.85
C PHE A 191 5.38 11.46 -6.72
N VAL A 192 5.27 12.48 -7.56
CA VAL A 192 6.16 13.64 -7.54
C VAL A 192 5.55 14.78 -6.74
N TYR A 193 6.32 15.29 -5.77
CA TYR A 193 6.14 16.61 -5.18
C TYR A 193 7.02 17.62 -5.92
N TYR A 194 6.48 18.80 -6.26
CA TYR A 194 7.27 19.82 -6.92
C TYR A 194 6.81 21.23 -6.58
N ASN A 195 7.72 22.19 -6.82
CA ASN A 195 7.44 23.61 -6.72
C ASN A 195 6.89 24.14 -8.06
N LYS A 196 5.58 24.40 -8.14
CA LYS A 196 4.90 24.83 -9.37
C LYS A 196 5.33 26.20 -9.89
N SER A 197 6.09 27.00 -9.10
CA SER A 197 6.68 28.25 -9.59
C SER A 197 8.02 28.05 -10.32
N LEU A 198 8.62 26.85 -10.21
CA LEU A 198 9.92 26.51 -10.77
C LEU A 198 9.83 25.48 -11.91
N VAL A 199 8.77 24.69 -11.95
CA VAL A 199 8.53 23.65 -12.94
C VAL A 199 7.16 23.88 -13.58
N THR A 200 7.10 23.94 -14.90
CA THR A 200 5.85 24.12 -15.64
C THR A 200 5.05 22.85 -15.74
N ASP A 201 3.73 22.97 -16.04
CA ASP A 201 2.83 21.82 -16.25
C ASP A 201 3.27 20.91 -17.41
N GLU A 202 4.08 21.40 -18.35
CA GLU A 202 4.64 20.60 -19.44
C GLU A 202 5.90 19.88 -18.97
N GLN A 203 6.80 20.57 -18.27
CA GLN A 203 8.06 20.00 -17.81
C GLN A 203 7.85 18.86 -16.80
N ILE A 204 6.83 18.95 -15.94
CA ILE A 204 6.57 17.91 -14.92
C ILE A 204 6.12 16.57 -15.52
N LYS A 205 5.70 16.53 -16.78
CA LYS A 205 5.19 15.31 -17.44
C LYS A 205 6.27 14.33 -17.84
N SER A 206 7.52 14.79 -18.01
CA SER A 206 8.65 13.93 -18.42
C SER A 206 9.88 14.15 -17.55
N MET A 207 10.67 13.10 -17.39
CA MET A 207 11.93 13.18 -16.62
C MET A 207 12.93 14.13 -17.30
N GLU A 208 12.95 14.15 -18.64
CA GLU A 208 13.74 15.10 -19.43
C GLU A 208 13.32 16.54 -19.14
N GLY A 209 12.03 16.82 -19.09
CA GLY A 209 11.51 18.16 -18.76
C GLY A 209 11.86 18.59 -17.35
N ILE A 210 11.81 17.67 -16.37
CA ILE A 210 12.24 17.92 -14.99
C ILE A 210 13.74 18.23 -14.95
N MET A 211 14.58 17.45 -15.63
CA MET A 211 16.03 17.69 -15.68
C MET A 211 16.36 19.02 -16.37
N GLU A 212 15.66 19.39 -17.45
CA GLU A 212 15.78 20.72 -18.07
C GLU A 212 15.45 21.85 -17.09
N ALA A 213 14.39 21.70 -16.29
CA ALA A 213 14.04 22.66 -15.26
C ALA A 213 15.13 22.75 -14.16
N CYS A 214 15.70 21.61 -13.77
CA CYS A 214 16.82 21.52 -12.84
C CYS A 214 18.04 22.29 -13.35
N ASP A 215 18.46 22.03 -14.56
CA ASP A 215 19.62 22.69 -15.21
C ASP A 215 19.39 24.20 -15.33
N LYS A 216 18.19 24.62 -15.73
CA LYS A 216 17.84 26.04 -15.88
C LYS A 216 17.82 26.80 -14.55
N GLN A 217 17.41 26.15 -13.46
CA GLN A 217 17.26 26.76 -12.13
C GLN A 217 18.49 26.58 -11.24
N ASP A 218 19.45 25.72 -11.64
CA ASP A 218 20.58 25.28 -10.80
C ASP A 218 20.07 24.66 -9.50
N MET A 219 19.11 23.71 -9.61
CA MET A 219 18.43 23.06 -8.49
C MET A 219 18.27 21.57 -8.70
N ASN A 220 18.19 20.83 -7.62
CA ASN A 220 18.12 19.37 -7.63
C ASN A 220 16.69 18.83 -7.83
N PHE A 221 16.62 17.60 -8.35
CA PHE A 221 15.48 16.69 -8.24
C PHE A 221 15.93 15.44 -7.50
N ILE A 222 15.11 14.96 -6.55
CA ILE A 222 15.50 13.90 -5.62
C ILE A 222 14.63 12.67 -5.85
N MET A 223 15.26 11.52 -6.06
CA MET A 223 14.60 10.22 -6.09
C MET A 223 15.52 9.17 -5.48
N TYR A 224 15.01 8.31 -4.59
CA TYR A 224 15.83 7.38 -3.83
C TYR A 224 15.99 6.04 -4.58
N MET A 225 16.85 6.02 -5.60
CA MET A 225 17.11 4.79 -6.38
C MET A 225 17.84 3.72 -5.58
N GLY A 226 18.54 4.13 -4.51
CA GLY A 226 19.20 3.27 -3.53
C GLY A 226 18.26 2.63 -2.50
N ASP A 227 16.95 2.68 -2.73
CA ASP A 227 15.94 1.91 -2.00
C ASP A 227 15.17 1.05 -3.00
N GLY A 228 15.01 -0.25 -2.71
CA GLY A 228 14.36 -1.21 -3.59
C GLY A 228 12.92 -0.87 -3.95
N TYR A 229 12.20 -0.14 -3.08
CA TYR A 229 10.85 0.34 -3.33
C TYR A 229 10.77 1.38 -4.46
N TYR A 230 11.78 2.24 -4.59
CA TYR A 230 11.88 3.20 -5.69
C TYR A 230 12.73 2.68 -6.85
N GLY A 231 13.82 1.97 -6.56
CA GLY A 231 14.72 1.42 -7.58
C GLY A 231 14.07 0.40 -8.50
N CYS A 232 13.02 -0.29 -8.03
CA CYS A 232 12.23 -1.22 -8.84
C CYS A 232 11.52 -0.55 -10.04
N VAL A 233 11.41 0.77 -10.07
CA VAL A 233 10.84 1.50 -11.21
C VAL A 233 11.52 1.11 -12.55
N ILE A 234 12.81 0.79 -12.53
CA ILE A 234 13.55 0.42 -13.74
C ILE A 234 13.05 -0.92 -14.32
N PRO A 235 13.13 -2.06 -13.62
CA PRO A 235 12.64 -3.32 -14.17
C PRO A 235 11.13 -3.35 -14.39
N LEU A 236 10.34 -2.62 -13.58
CA LEU A 236 8.88 -2.56 -13.76
C LEU A 236 8.52 -1.74 -15.03
N THR A 237 9.15 -0.61 -15.27
CA THR A 237 8.97 0.19 -16.50
C THR A 237 9.36 -0.59 -17.76
N ALA A 238 10.30 -1.54 -17.65
CA ALA A 238 10.62 -2.49 -18.71
C ALA A 238 9.53 -3.56 -18.95
N GLY A 239 8.43 -3.54 -18.19
CA GLY A 239 7.36 -4.52 -18.27
C GLY A 239 7.59 -5.77 -17.40
N GLY A 240 8.53 -5.72 -16.47
CA GLY A 240 8.81 -6.79 -15.52
C GLY A 240 7.67 -6.98 -14.51
N THR A 241 7.45 -8.22 -14.08
CA THR A 241 6.52 -8.60 -13.00
C THR A 241 7.19 -9.58 -12.06
N TYR A 242 6.59 -9.80 -10.91
CA TYR A 242 7.11 -10.71 -9.88
C TYR A 242 5.98 -11.48 -9.20
N GLU A 243 6.33 -12.61 -8.64
CA GLU A 243 5.41 -13.44 -7.84
C GLU A 243 6.19 -14.35 -6.88
N LEU A 244 5.52 -14.95 -5.92
CA LEU A 244 6.06 -16.07 -5.14
C LEU A 244 5.57 -17.38 -5.74
N ASN A 245 6.46 -18.38 -5.85
CA ASN A 245 6.06 -19.75 -6.19
C ASN A 245 5.44 -20.46 -4.97
N ASP A 246 4.94 -21.69 -5.19
CA ASP A 246 4.31 -22.50 -4.13
C ASP A 246 5.22 -22.77 -2.91
N LYS A 247 6.52 -22.55 -3.02
CA LYS A 247 7.49 -22.69 -1.94
C LYS A 247 7.82 -21.37 -1.24
N GLY A 248 7.19 -20.26 -1.66
CA GLY A 248 7.46 -18.92 -1.14
C GLY A 248 8.74 -18.28 -1.69
N ASN A 249 9.37 -18.86 -2.71
CA ASN A 249 10.55 -18.30 -3.35
C ASN A 249 10.17 -17.26 -4.40
N GLN A 250 10.96 -16.19 -4.50
CA GLN A 250 10.75 -15.13 -5.47
C GLN A 250 10.96 -15.63 -6.91
N VAL A 251 10.00 -15.34 -7.76
CA VAL A 251 10.06 -15.50 -9.22
C VAL A 251 10.02 -14.11 -9.85
N LEU A 252 10.92 -13.85 -10.77
CA LEU A 252 10.98 -12.61 -11.55
C LEU A 252 10.68 -12.94 -13.01
N ASN A 253 9.64 -12.31 -13.55
CA ASN A 253 9.27 -12.39 -14.96
C ASN A 253 9.85 -11.17 -15.69
N TYR A 254 11.18 -11.08 -15.74
CA TYR A 254 11.94 -9.96 -16.33
C TYR A 254 12.57 -10.36 -17.66
N ASP A 255 12.38 -9.51 -18.66
CA ASP A 255 13.11 -9.57 -19.93
C ASP A 255 14.42 -8.77 -19.78
N LYS A 256 15.56 -9.46 -19.76
CA LYS A 256 16.87 -8.85 -19.55
C LYS A 256 17.15 -7.72 -20.53
N ASP A 257 16.89 -7.92 -21.82
CA ASP A 257 17.24 -6.95 -22.85
C ASP A 257 16.40 -5.66 -22.66
N LYS A 258 15.12 -5.81 -22.33
CA LYS A 258 14.26 -4.67 -22.03
C LYS A 258 14.67 -3.95 -20.74
N VAL A 259 15.03 -4.69 -19.68
CA VAL A 259 15.49 -4.08 -18.44
C VAL A 259 16.79 -3.33 -18.64
N VAL A 260 17.77 -3.93 -19.33
CA VAL A 260 19.08 -3.27 -19.65
C VAL A 260 18.86 -2.01 -20.46
N LYS A 261 17.98 -2.05 -21.46
CA LYS A 261 17.65 -0.90 -22.30
C LYS A 261 16.96 0.23 -21.51
N THR A 262 16.01 -0.12 -20.65
CA THR A 262 15.34 0.82 -19.74
C THR A 262 16.34 1.43 -18.78
N ALA A 263 17.17 0.60 -18.13
CA ALA A 263 18.22 1.05 -17.21
C ALA A 263 19.21 1.98 -17.89
N LYS A 264 19.56 1.69 -19.17
CA LYS A 264 20.43 2.56 -19.97
C LYS A 264 19.81 3.95 -20.19
N ALA A 265 18.49 4.03 -20.45
CA ALA A 265 17.79 5.31 -20.59
C ALA A 265 17.84 6.13 -19.29
N PHE A 266 17.61 5.49 -18.14
CA PHE A 266 17.79 6.13 -16.83
C PHE A 266 19.24 6.60 -16.62
N ALA A 267 20.21 5.74 -16.91
CA ALA A 267 21.63 6.06 -16.74
C ALA A 267 22.06 7.25 -17.59
N ASP A 268 21.68 7.27 -18.87
CA ASP A 268 22.04 8.35 -19.80
C ASP A 268 21.46 9.70 -19.38
N LEU A 269 20.25 9.72 -18.86
CA LEU A 269 19.59 10.94 -18.44
C LEU A 269 20.07 11.43 -17.07
N LEU A 270 20.29 10.53 -16.10
CA LEU A 270 20.41 10.88 -14.69
C LEU A 270 21.84 10.79 -14.15
N ALA A 271 22.62 9.76 -14.54
CA ALA A 271 23.91 9.50 -13.90
C ALA A 271 24.96 10.60 -14.09
N ASN A 272 24.89 11.35 -15.18
CA ASN A 272 25.79 12.46 -15.46
C ASN A 272 25.17 13.83 -15.18
N ASN A 273 23.89 13.89 -14.82
CA ASN A 273 23.23 15.15 -14.50
C ASN A 273 23.59 15.55 -13.05
N PRO A 274 24.25 16.71 -12.82
CA PRO A 274 24.68 17.12 -11.48
C PRO A 274 23.51 17.46 -10.54
N HIS A 275 22.31 17.62 -11.10
CA HIS A 275 21.11 18.01 -10.37
C HIS A 275 20.21 16.81 -10.04
N PHE A 276 20.51 15.60 -10.54
CA PHE A 276 19.84 14.40 -10.05
C PHE A 276 20.50 13.92 -8.75
N VAL A 277 19.70 13.70 -7.72
CA VAL A 277 20.18 13.28 -6.38
C VAL A 277 19.51 11.98 -5.98
N ASP A 278 20.32 10.92 -5.85
CA ASP A 278 19.95 9.65 -5.22
C ASP A 278 20.23 9.75 -3.71
N ASP A 279 19.20 10.02 -2.90
CA ASP A 279 19.34 10.17 -1.45
C ASP A 279 18.03 9.78 -0.74
N ASP A 280 18.14 9.45 0.54
CA ASP A 280 16.99 9.08 1.39
C ASP A 280 15.98 10.24 1.51
N ILE A 281 14.99 10.20 0.63
CA ILE A 281 13.93 11.21 0.54
C ILE A 281 13.18 11.42 1.85
N ASN A 282 13.06 10.37 2.69
CA ASN A 282 12.39 10.47 3.98
C ASN A 282 13.13 11.42 4.94
N LYS A 283 14.44 11.54 4.75
CA LYS A 283 15.29 12.44 5.54
C LYS A 283 15.49 13.79 4.90
N VAL A 284 15.68 13.85 3.57
CA VAL A 284 16.18 15.08 2.93
C VAL A 284 15.12 15.90 2.20
N LEU A 285 14.05 15.29 1.65
CA LEU A 285 13.14 15.95 0.72
C LEU A 285 12.61 17.29 1.23
N ALA A 286 11.91 17.31 2.36
CA ALA A 286 11.32 18.55 2.88
C ALA A 286 12.36 19.64 3.20
N SER A 287 13.56 19.26 3.63
CA SER A 287 14.66 20.19 3.91
C SER A 287 15.26 20.81 2.64
N GLN A 288 15.34 20.03 1.56
CA GLN A 288 15.86 20.46 0.26
C GLN A 288 14.86 21.36 -0.49
N LEU A 289 13.55 21.08 -0.35
CA LEU A 289 12.47 21.86 -0.95
C LEU A 289 12.25 23.21 -0.25
N ARG A 290 12.70 23.34 1.01
CA ARG A 290 12.56 24.60 1.78
C ARG A 290 13.53 25.67 1.29
N VAL A 291 13.06 26.91 1.22
CA VAL A 291 13.92 28.07 0.97
C VAL A 291 15.02 28.16 2.04
N GLN A 292 16.26 28.13 1.60
CA GLN A 292 17.44 28.22 2.46
C GLN A 292 17.69 29.68 2.85
N LYS A 293 17.92 29.95 4.15
CA LYS A 293 18.18 31.31 4.65
C LYS A 293 19.45 31.94 4.04
N SER A 294 20.45 31.11 3.70
CA SER A 294 21.73 31.55 3.16
C SER A 294 21.67 32.00 1.71
N THR A 295 20.81 31.40 0.88
CA THR A 295 20.74 31.64 -0.57
C THR A 295 19.45 32.29 -1.02
N GLY A 296 18.40 32.32 -0.17
CA GLY A 296 17.06 32.76 -0.54
C GLY A 296 16.35 31.84 -1.53
N LYS A 297 16.89 30.64 -1.80
CA LYS A 297 16.34 29.66 -2.75
C LYS A 297 16.30 28.27 -2.14
N PRO A 298 15.39 27.38 -2.58
CA PRO A 298 15.48 25.95 -2.24
C PRO A 298 16.68 25.29 -2.92
N LYS A 299 17.11 24.14 -2.43
CA LYS A 299 18.14 23.32 -3.07
C LYS A 299 17.56 22.38 -4.12
N ALA A 300 16.29 21.97 -3.96
CA ALA A 300 15.59 21.12 -4.89
C ALA A 300 14.29 21.78 -5.36
N LEU A 301 13.91 21.53 -6.61
CA LEU A 301 12.62 21.96 -7.16
C LEU A 301 11.52 20.89 -7.03
N GLY A 302 11.89 19.63 -6.81
CA GLY A 302 10.97 18.51 -6.64
C GLY A 302 11.65 17.24 -6.19
N GLY A 303 10.85 16.20 -6.00
CA GLY A 303 11.32 14.86 -5.71
C GLY A 303 10.17 13.87 -5.53
N VAL A 304 10.50 12.58 -5.53
CA VAL A 304 9.56 11.46 -5.48
C VAL A 304 9.35 11.02 -4.03
N CYS A 305 8.11 10.98 -3.55
CA CYS A 305 7.76 10.40 -2.25
C CYS A 305 6.26 10.05 -2.19
N GLY A 306 5.82 9.39 -1.14
CA GLY A 306 4.41 9.10 -0.90
C GLY A 306 3.72 10.08 0.06
N THR A 307 2.45 9.81 0.35
CA THR A 307 1.57 10.65 1.21
C THR A 307 2.10 10.83 2.63
N TRP A 308 2.91 9.90 3.13
CA TRP A 308 3.52 9.97 4.48
C TRP A 308 4.44 11.18 4.69
N LYS A 309 4.85 11.89 3.64
CA LYS A 309 5.63 13.14 3.74
C LYS A 309 4.83 14.40 3.43
N LEU A 310 3.54 14.27 3.13
CA LEU A 310 2.68 15.36 2.69
C LEU A 310 2.80 16.62 3.57
N LYS A 311 2.56 16.50 4.86
CA LYS A 311 2.56 17.67 5.77
C LYS A 311 3.91 18.42 5.82
N SER A 312 5.00 17.66 5.82
CA SER A 312 6.34 18.25 5.83
C SER A 312 6.70 18.95 4.51
N VAL A 313 6.26 18.37 3.38
CA VAL A 313 6.47 18.95 2.05
C VAL A 313 5.56 20.16 1.81
N GLN A 314 4.29 20.10 2.19
CA GLN A 314 3.37 21.26 2.15
C GLN A 314 3.95 22.45 2.93
N LYS A 315 4.44 22.20 4.15
CA LYS A 315 5.10 23.23 4.96
C LYS A 315 6.36 23.79 4.30
N ALA A 316 7.10 22.97 3.56
CA ALA A 316 8.33 23.40 2.88
C ALA A 316 8.04 24.27 1.64
N LEU A 317 7.02 23.92 0.85
CA LEU A 317 6.67 24.57 -0.41
C LEU A 317 5.66 25.71 -0.27
N GLY A 318 4.83 25.71 0.78
CA GLY A 318 3.78 26.70 0.98
C GLY A 318 2.83 26.78 -0.23
N ASP A 319 2.56 27.99 -0.72
CA ASP A 319 1.65 28.27 -1.85
C ASP A 319 2.14 27.69 -3.18
N ASN A 320 3.43 27.32 -3.26
CA ASN A 320 4.03 26.73 -4.45
C ASN A 320 3.93 25.19 -4.49
N PHE A 321 3.25 24.60 -3.52
CA PHE A 321 3.05 23.16 -3.44
C PHE A 321 2.23 22.62 -4.62
N ALA A 322 2.70 21.53 -5.21
CA ALA A 322 2.00 20.77 -6.22
C ALA A 322 2.45 19.30 -6.24
N CYS A 323 1.61 18.45 -6.79
CA CYS A 323 1.84 17.01 -6.95
C CYS A 323 1.52 16.58 -8.38
N ALA A 324 2.19 15.53 -8.86
CA ALA A 324 1.92 14.87 -10.14
C ALA A 324 2.22 13.37 -10.04
N LYS A 325 1.58 12.54 -10.88
CA LYS A 325 2.02 11.15 -11.06
C LYS A 325 3.50 11.12 -11.47
N LEU A 326 4.15 9.97 -11.45
CA LEU A 326 5.49 9.84 -12.00
C LEU A 326 5.51 10.30 -13.46
N PRO A 327 6.59 10.98 -13.88
CA PRO A 327 6.76 11.43 -15.26
C PRO A 327 6.96 10.25 -16.21
N THR A 328 6.87 10.51 -17.50
CA THR A 328 7.40 9.60 -18.50
C THR A 328 8.92 9.71 -18.58
N ILE A 329 9.57 8.69 -19.16
CA ILE A 329 10.98 8.71 -19.58
C ILE A 329 11.09 8.22 -21.01
N LYS A 330 12.01 8.80 -21.80
CA LYS A 330 12.22 8.35 -23.17
C LYS A 330 13.05 7.06 -23.22
N ILE A 331 12.44 6.00 -23.76
CA ILE A 331 13.11 4.73 -24.07
C ILE A 331 13.02 4.52 -25.58
N ASP A 332 14.14 4.41 -26.27
CA ASP A 332 14.20 4.35 -27.75
C ASP A 332 13.43 5.48 -28.44
N GLY A 333 13.47 6.68 -27.89
CA GLY A 333 12.81 7.87 -28.43
C GLY A 333 11.30 7.92 -28.20
N LYS A 334 10.71 6.97 -27.44
CA LYS A 334 9.29 6.95 -27.08
C LYS A 334 9.10 7.34 -25.63
N ASP A 335 8.15 8.24 -25.37
CA ASP A 335 7.71 8.55 -24.02
C ASP A 335 7.05 7.29 -23.41
N THR A 336 7.60 6.83 -22.29
CA THR A 336 7.17 5.61 -21.61
C THR A 336 6.81 5.97 -20.18
N ASP A 337 5.59 5.59 -19.74
CA ASP A 337 5.17 5.80 -18.36
C ASP A 337 6.06 5.01 -17.40
N MET A 338 6.50 5.66 -16.34
CA MET A 338 7.25 5.00 -15.27
C MET A 338 6.29 4.15 -14.42
N ILE A 339 6.59 2.86 -14.34
CA ILE A 339 5.76 1.89 -13.60
C ILE A 339 6.31 1.73 -12.19
N SER A 340 5.44 1.92 -11.19
CA SER A 340 5.78 1.80 -9.78
C SER A 340 5.13 0.58 -9.10
N MET A 341 5.37 0.41 -7.82
CA MET A 341 4.57 -0.45 -6.96
C MET A 341 3.42 0.34 -6.32
N PHE A 342 2.31 -0.32 -6.08
CA PHE A 342 1.19 0.21 -5.32
C PHE A 342 0.71 -0.81 -4.30
N GLY A 343 0.63 -0.39 -3.05
CA GLY A 343 0.24 -1.24 -1.93
C GLY A 343 -0.83 -0.61 -1.05
N TYR A 344 -1.04 -1.27 0.07
CA TYR A 344 -1.98 -0.88 1.11
C TYR A 344 -1.27 -0.91 2.45
N LYS A 345 -1.76 -0.12 3.40
CA LYS A 345 -1.40 -0.30 4.80
C LYS A 345 -2.52 -1.02 5.51
N LEU A 346 -2.16 -1.88 6.41
CA LEU A 346 -3.03 -2.80 7.11
C LEU A 346 -2.77 -2.72 8.61
N ILE A 347 -3.79 -2.93 9.41
CA ILE A 347 -3.69 -3.11 10.85
C ILE A 347 -3.81 -4.60 11.15
N GLY A 348 -2.79 -5.17 11.81
CA GLY A 348 -2.78 -6.53 12.30
C GLY A 348 -3.09 -6.59 13.80
N VAL A 349 -3.70 -7.70 14.23
CA VAL A 349 -3.84 -8.06 15.63
C VAL A 349 -2.90 -9.22 15.91
N ASN A 350 -1.96 -9.03 16.82
CA ASN A 350 -0.98 -10.04 17.20
C ASN A 350 -1.66 -11.30 17.74
N SER A 351 -1.34 -12.45 17.16
CA SER A 351 -1.90 -13.74 17.60
C SER A 351 -1.57 -14.11 19.05
N ASN A 352 -0.51 -13.51 19.62
CA ASN A 352 -0.09 -13.71 21.01
C ASN A 352 -0.71 -12.71 22.02
N THR A 353 -1.61 -11.83 21.57
CA THR A 353 -2.28 -10.90 22.49
C THR A 353 -3.06 -11.64 23.57
N LYS A 354 -2.99 -11.12 24.80
CA LYS A 354 -3.77 -11.64 25.94
C LYS A 354 -5.23 -11.19 25.92
N TYR A 355 -5.53 -10.17 25.09
CA TYR A 355 -6.83 -9.50 25.06
C TYR A 355 -7.39 -9.46 23.63
N PRO A 356 -7.69 -10.65 23.04
CA PRO A 356 -8.05 -10.75 21.63
C PRO A 356 -9.34 -10.02 21.25
N TYR A 357 -10.31 -9.95 22.16
CA TYR A 357 -11.56 -9.24 21.88
C TYR A 357 -11.35 -7.74 21.83
N THR A 358 -10.67 -7.17 22.82
CA THR A 358 -10.39 -5.73 22.87
C THR A 358 -9.43 -5.31 21.75
N ALA A 359 -8.40 -6.11 21.44
CA ALA A 359 -7.47 -5.84 20.35
C ALA A 359 -8.18 -5.85 18.97
N GLN A 360 -9.07 -6.82 18.72
CA GLN A 360 -9.89 -6.91 17.50
C GLN A 360 -10.88 -5.73 17.37
N ALA A 361 -11.55 -5.37 18.47
CA ALA A 361 -12.47 -4.24 18.49
C ALA A 361 -11.72 -2.91 18.23
N LEU A 362 -10.53 -2.74 18.84
CA LEU A 362 -9.69 -1.57 18.61
C LEU A 362 -9.21 -1.50 17.16
N ALA A 363 -8.71 -2.59 16.59
CA ALA A 363 -8.26 -2.64 15.20
C ALA A 363 -9.40 -2.32 14.23
N TYR A 364 -10.60 -2.84 14.48
CA TYR A 364 -11.80 -2.54 13.70
C TYR A 364 -12.20 -1.07 13.83
N TYR A 365 -12.16 -0.49 15.03
CA TYR A 365 -12.40 0.93 15.26
C TYR A 365 -11.40 1.81 14.50
N LEU A 366 -10.10 1.50 14.62
CA LEU A 366 -9.02 2.24 13.95
C LEU A 366 -9.12 2.16 12.41
N SER A 367 -9.61 1.05 11.86
CA SER A 367 -9.84 0.89 10.41
C SER A 367 -11.18 1.50 9.94
N GLY A 368 -12.03 1.96 10.86
CA GLY A 368 -13.35 2.51 10.56
C GLY A 368 -13.28 3.90 9.90
N GLU A 369 -14.39 4.28 9.28
CA GLU A 369 -14.53 5.51 8.49
C GLU A 369 -14.10 6.77 9.26
N LYS A 370 -14.55 6.92 10.51
CA LYS A 370 -14.20 8.09 11.33
C LYS A 370 -12.69 8.24 11.51
N CYS A 371 -12.01 7.15 11.85
CA CYS A 371 -10.56 7.18 12.03
C CYS A 371 -9.81 7.40 10.71
N GLN A 372 -10.27 6.81 9.61
CA GLN A 372 -9.70 7.07 8.28
C GLN A 372 -9.91 8.52 7.86
N GLN A 373 -11.11 9.12 8.11
CA GLN A 373 -11.37 10.53 7.85
C GLN A 373 -10.44 11.44 8.65
N GLU A 374 -10.28 11.19 9.95
CA GLU A 374 -9.37 11.96 10.80
C GLU A 374 -7.92 11.89 10.31
N ARG A 375 -7.45 10.70 9.86
CA ARG A 375 -6.11 10.55 9.29
C ARG A 375 -5.98 11.23 7.91
N MET A 376 -7.01 11.21 7.09
CA MET A 376 -7.04 11.97 5.85
C MET A 376 -6.93 13.47 6.12
N ASP A 377 -7.72 14.01 7.04
CA ASP A 377 -7.73 15.44 7.36
C ASP A 377 -6.42 15.92 8.01
N LYS A 378 -5.90 15.15 8.98
CA LYS A 378 -4.71 15.52 9.75
C LYS A 378 -3.40 15.17 9.06
N LEU A 379 -3.33 14.02 8.40
CA LEU A 379 -2.10 13.45 7.85
C LEU A 379 -2.08 13.47 6.32
N GLY A 380 -3.25 13.56 5.66
CA GLY A 380 -3.40 13.46 4.20
C GLY A 380 -3.29 12.03 3.69
N TRP A 381 -3.57 11.04 4.54
CA TRP A 381 -3.55 9.62 4.14
C TRP A 381 -4.80 9.27 3.32
N GLY A 382 -4.61 8.55 2.23
CA GLY A 382 -5.71 8.08 1.39
C GLY A 382 -6.46 6.93 2.02
N PRO A 383 -7.81 6.99 2.05
CA PRO A 383 -8.62 5.96 2.69
C PRO A 383 -8.63 4.65 1.91
N SER A 384 -8.93 3.54 2.60
CA SER A 384 -9.22 2.24 1.99
C SER A 384 -10.72 2.00 1.77
N ILE A 385 -11.59 2.79 2.40
CA ILE A 385 -13.05 2.67 2.29
C ILE A 385 -13.52 3.25 0.95
N THR A 386 -14.20 2.42 0.14
CA THR A 386 -14.59 2.73 -1.24
C THR A 386 -15.35 4.05 -1.37
N LYS A 387 -16.38 4.27 -0.55
CA LYS A 387 -17.16 5.51 -0.60
C LYS A 387 -16.35 6.78 -0.29
N MET A 388 -15.30 6.66 0.53
CA MET A 388 -14.40 7.79 0.82
C MET A 388 -13.48 8.07 -0.36
N VAL A 389 -12.92 7.02 -0.98
CA VAL A 389 -12.09 7.15 -2.19
C VAL A 389 -12.88 7.81 -3.33
N GLU A 390 -14.17 7.50 -3.45
CA GLU A 390 -15.06 8.06 -4.47
C GLU A 390 -15.58 9.47 -4.15
N SER A 391 -15.26 10.00 -2.96
CA SER A 391 -15.72 11.34 -2.53
C SER A 391 -15.04 12.47 -3.31
N ASP A 392 -15.72 13.62 -3.37
CA ASP A 392 -15.15 14.84 -3.95
C ASP A 392 -13.93 15.34 -3.19
N ALA A 393 -13.84 15.07 -1.87
CA ALA A 393 -12.70 15.43 -1.04
C ALA A 393 -11.43 14.73 -1.53
N VAL A 394 -11.49 13.44 -1.83
CA VAL A 394 -10.36 12.66 -2.37
C VAL A 394 -10.06 13.05 -3.82
N LYS A 395 -11.08 13.14 -4.68
CA LYS A 395 -10.92 13.47 -6.11
C LYS A 395 -10.32 14.85 -6.35
N ASN A 396 -10.53 15.80 -5.44
CA ASN A 396 -10.02 17.16 -5.53
C ASN A 396 -8.73 17.40 -4.74
N ASP A 397 -8.28 16.44 -3.92
CA ASP A 397 -6.99 16.54 -3.24
C ASP A 397 -5.85 16.29 -4.25
N PRO A 398 -4.90 17.24 -4.41
CA PRO A 398 -3.86 17.12 -5.44
C PRO A 398 -2.92 15.93 -5.23
N CYS A 399 -2.67 15.52 -3.98
CA CYS A 399 -1.79 14.39 -3.69
C CYS A 399 -2.49 13.04 -3.87
N LEU A 400 -3.72 12.92 -3.36
CA LEU A 400 -4.51 11.72 -3.54
C LEU A 400 -4.82 11.50 -5.03
N LYS A 401 -5.10 12.59 -5.77
CA LYS A 401 -5.23 12.53 -7.21
C LYS A 401 -3.95 11.99 -7.87
N ALA A 402 -2.78 12.54 -7.52
CA ALA A 402 -1.51 12.12 -8.11
C ALA A 402 -1.18 10.65 -7.81
N VAL A 403 -1.40 10.18 -6.57
CA VAL A 403 -1.14 8.78 -6.19
C VAL A 403 -2.10 7.81 -6.88
N TYR A 404 -3.38 8.17 -7.02
CA TYR A 404 -4.35 7.31 -7.73
C TYR A 404 -4.17 7.35 -9.26
N GLU A 405 -3.74 8.48 -9.84
CA GLU A 405 -3.30 8.51 -11.23
C GLU A 405 -2.08 7.60 -11.45
N GLN A 406 -1.12 7.58 -10.51
CA GLN A 406 0.03 6.68 -10.57
C GLN A 406 -0.37 5.22 -10.37
N GLN A 407 -1.39 4.91 -9.59
CA GLN A 407 -1.89 3.54 -9.41
C GLN A 407 -2.23 2.86 -10.74
N ALA A 408 -2.77 3.61 -11.72
CA ALA A 408 -3.04 3.09 -13.07
C ALA A 408 -1.75 2.67 -13.83
N HIS A 409 -0.58 3.12 -13.35
CA HIS A 409 0.76 2.81 -13.86
C HIS A 409 1.59 2.08 -12.80
N SER A 410 0.98 1.13 -12.09
CA SER A 410 1.62 0.40 -11.00
C SER A 410 1.28 -1.08 -11.05
N ILE A 411 2.10 -1.87 -10.38
CA ILE A 411 1.79 -3.28 -10.09
C ILE A 411 1.59 -3.46 -8.58
N PRO A 412 0.77 -4.44 -8.14
CA PRO A 412 0.49 -4.65 -6.72
C PRO A 412 1.75 -4.97 -5.92
N GLN A 413 1.93 -4.35 -4.76
CA GLN A 413 3.00 -4.60 -3.80
C GLN A 413 2.65 -5.83 -2.92
N ILE A 414 2.55 -6.98 -3.57
CA ILE A 414 2.26 -8.30 -2.97
C ILE A 414 3.12 -9.36 -3.64
N GLY A 415 3.29 -10.53 -3.02
CA GLY A 415 4.09 -11.60 -3.61
C GLY A 415 5.58 -11.26 -3.66
N LEU A 416 6.10 -10.61 -2.64
CA LEU A 416 7.49 -10.18 -2.51
C LEU A 416 8.18 -10.92 -1.37
N ALA A 417 9.31 -11.54 -1.67
CA ALA A 417 10.22 -12.08 -0.67
C ALA A 417 11.12 -10.97 -0.10
N GLY A 418 11.64 -11.15 1.11
CA GLY A 418 12.58 -10.20 1.70
C GLY A 418 13.86 -10.01 0.89
N SER A 419 14.27 -11.03 0.12
CA SER A 419 15.43 -10.98 -0.77
C SER A 419 15.27 -10.03 -1.98
N PHE A 420 14.07 -9.51 -2.23
CA PHE A 420 13.80 -8.60 -3.34
C PHE A 420 14.44 -7.23 -3.16
N TRP A 421 14.45 -6.69 -1.94
CA TRP A 421 14.67 -5.28 -1.68
C TRP A 421 16.11 -4.81 -1.86
N ASP A 422 17.06 -5.40 -1.13
CA ASP A 422 18.46 -4.98 -1.18
C ASP A 422 19.13 -5.12 -2.56
N PRO A 423 18.95 -6.23 -3.31
CA PRO A 423 19.52 -6.33 -4.65
C PRO A 423 18.88 -5.37 -5.64
N THR A 424 17.57 -5.09 -5.50
CA THR A 424 16.86 -4.10 -6.34
C THR A 424 17.37 -2.69 -6.04
N ALA A 425 17.58 -2.35 -4.76
CA ALA A 425 18.20 -1.10 -4.33
C ALA A 425 19.61 -0.94 -4.93
N ALA A 426 20.43 -1.97 -4.82
CA ALA A 426 21.79 -1.96 -5.38
C ALA A 426 21.79 -1.76 -6.90
N PHE A 427 20.86 -2.39 -7.62
CA PHE A 427 20.72 -2.20 -9.08
C PHE A 427 20.24 -0.80 -9.42
N GLY A 428 19.24 -0.27 -8.69
CA GLY A 428 18.73 1.09 -8.89
C GLY A 428 19.84 2.14 -8.74
N SER A 429 20.57 2.11 -7.62
CA SER A 429 21.70 3.01 -7.38
C SER A 429 22.81 2.83 -8.43
N TYR A 430 23.14 1.57 -8.81
CA TYR A 430 24.14 1.29 -9.83
C TYR A 430 23.86 2.05 -11.14
N CYS A 431 22.59 2.08 -11.57
CA CYS A 431 22.17 2.68 -12.83
C CYS A 431 22.28 4.21 -12.85
N VAL A 432 22.28 4.86 -11.68
CA VAL A 432 22.34 6.34 -11.61
C VAL A 432 23.66 6.88 -11.07
N GLU A 433 24.61 6.02 -10.73
CA GLU A 433 25.94 6.44 -10.26
C GLU A 433 26.96 6.50 -11.40
N LYS A 434 27.46 7.70 -11.68
CA LYS A 434 28.47 7.98 -12.73
C LYS A 434 29.75 7.14 -12.65
N LYS A 435 30.12 6.68 -11.44
CA LYS A 435 31.37 5.90 -11.25
C LYS A 435 31.31 4.48 -11.82
N ASN A 436 30.10 3.97 -12.14
CA ASN A 436 29.87 2.61 -12.59
C ASN A 436 30.07 2.47 -14.12
N ASP A 437 30.23 1.23 -14.58
CA ASP A 437 30.20 0.92 -16.02
C ASP A 437 28.74 0.94 -16.52
N LEU A 438 28.32 2.08 -17.04
CA LEU A 438 26.96 2.32 -17.54
C LEU A 438 26.78 1.91 -19.02
N SER A 439 27.72 1.14 -19.58
CA SER A 439 27.50 0.44 -20.86
C SER A 439 26.42 -0.64 -20.69
N GLU A 440 25.76 -1.03 -21.77
CA GLU A 440 24.80 -2.15 -21.76
C GLU A 440 25.42 -3.43 -21.16
N LYS A 441 26.70 -3.67 -21.38
CA LYS A 441 27.42 -4.79 -20.80
C LYS A 441 27.57 -4.67 -19.28
N GLY A 442 27.94 -3.50 -18.78
CA GLY A 442 28.06 -3.24 -17.33
C GLY A 442 26.73 -3.32 -16.62
N ILE A 443 25.70 -2.66 -17.17
CA ILE A 443 24.32 -2.74 -16.67
C ILE A 443 23.80 -4.18 -16.73
N GLY A 444 24.06 -4.92 -17.82
CA GLY A 444 23.67 -6.30 -17.97
C GLY A 444 24.29 -7.23 -16.93
N LYS A 445 25.53 -6.95 -16.50
CA LYS A 445 26.16 -7.67 -15.38
C LYS A 445 25.48 -7.32 -14.04
N ALA A 446 25.24 -6.06 -13.77
CA ALA A 446 24.55 -5.64 -12.55
C ALA A 446 23.13 -6.24 -12.46
N TYR A 447 22.44 -6.33 -13.60
CA TYR A 447 21.14 -7.03 -13.69
C TYR A 447 21.26 -8.51 -13.32
N ASP A 448 22.26 -9.23 -13.88
CA ASP A 448 22.46 -10.66 -13.57
C ASP A 448 22.75 -10.86 -12.08
N ASP A 449 23.56 -10.00 -11.48
CA ASP A 449 23.88 -10.03 -10.05
C ASP A 449 22.62 -9.77 -9.19
N MET A 450 21.77 -8.80 -9.58
CA MET A 450 20.48 -8.53 -8.95
C MET A 450 19.56 -9.76 -9.00
N VAL A 451 19.29 -10.29 -10.19
CA VAL A 451 18.40 -11.44 -10.39
C VAL A 451 18.89 -12.66 -9.60
N LYS A 452 20.19 -12.95 -9.68
CA LYS A 452 20.80 -14.05 -8.93
C LYS A 452 20.61 -13.89 -7.42
N SER A 453 20.77 -12.68 -6.88
CA SER A 453 20.65 -12.43 -5.45
C SER A 453 19.19 -12.51 -4.97
N ILE A 454 18.23 -12.02 -5.77
CA ILE A 454 16.81 -12.09 -5.46
C ILE A 454 16.31 -13.54 -5.45
N THR A 455 16.75 -14.35 -6.44
CA THR A 455 16.26 -15.72 -6.65
C THR A 455 17.13 -16.79 -5.99
N ALA A 456 18.16 -16.39 -5.25
CA ALA A 456 18.98 -17.32 -4.45
C ALA A 456 18.09 -17.98 -3.38
N VAL A 457 18.04 -19.34 -3.39
CA VAL A 457 17.25 -20.15 -2.46
C VAL A 457 18.14 -20.67 -1.34
#